data_f0da5a462f599b08abe8fad5af468246
#
_entry.id   f0da5a462f599b08abe8fad5af468246
#
_cell.length_a   1.000
_cell.length_b   1.000
_cell.length_c   1.000
_cell.angle_alpha   90.00
_cell.angle_beta   90.00
_cell.angle_gamma   90.00
#
_symmetry.space_group_name_H-M   'P 1'
#
loop_
_entity.id
_entity.type
_entity.pdbx_description
1 polymer ?
#
loop_
_entity_poly.entity_id
_entity_poly.type
_entity_poly.pdbx_seq_one_letter_code
_entity_poly.pdbx_strand_id
1 'polypeptide(L)'
;PGWYVCKPLFDTIWKGVPTIICHSMPHTSADINKYYNGEYIPEDQIIATPEMLERYNVTAINIPVCIKETIELMKEITPEMKKVVLLSDDRFICSLIRKKAEDIHQQYFSDLDMEFITYPQTNTETMLRIISECGKETGIIYCSWVNVASQNLSEKYYPDERMHSYISGIVKKPVFSLSDQFTRVHALFAGGHYIGSSDVESTVIGEIRSALKKDGTYEAKTVVAGTPNTYLNY
;
A
#
# COMPACT_ATOMS: atom_id res chain seq x y z
N PRO A 1 -8.46 -7.60 -6.33
CA PRO A 1 -8.99 -8.97 -6.55
C PRO A 1 -10.51 -8.99 -6.63
N GLY A 2 -11.23 -8.32 -5.71
CA GLY A 2 -12.70 -8.36 -5.65
C GLY A 2 -13.40 -7.96 -6.96
N TRP A 3 -12.81 -7.01 -7.70
CA TRP A 3 -13.36 -6.60 -9.00
C TRP A 3 -13.53 -7.77 -9.98
N TYR A 4 -12.51 -8.58 -10.16
CA TYR A 4 -12.55 -9.68 -11.12
C TYR A 4 -13.56 -10.78 -10.75
N VAL A 5 -13.72 -11.02 -9.44
CA VAL A 5 -14.74 -11.96 -8.94
C VAL A 5 -16.14 -11.43 -9.22
N CYS A 6 -16.36 -10.13 -9.06
CA CYS A 6 -17.68 -9.50 -9.26
C CYS A 6 -17.93 -9.09 -10.72
N LYS A 7 -16.92 -9.02 -11.58
CA LYS A 7 -17.05 -8.56 -12.98
C LYS A 7 -18.18 -9.26 -13.76
N PRO A 8 -18.37 -10.58 -13.70
CA PRO A 8 -19.49 -11.24 -14.39
C PRO A 8 -20.86 -10.71 -13.94
N LEU A 9 -21.00 -10.26 -12.69
CA LEU A 9 -22.24 -9.65 -12.20
C LEU A 9 -22.44 -8.26 -12.77
N PHE A 10 -21.38 -7.46 -12.91
CA PHE A 10 -21.44 -6.14 -13.54
C PHE A 10 -21.73 -6.22 -15.04
N ASP A 11 -21.28 -7.29 -15.69
CA ASP A 11 -21.59 -7.53 -17.10
C ASP A 11 -23.05 -7.97 -17.33
N THR A 12 -23.76 -8.38 -16.27
CA THR A 12 -25.12 -8.96 -16.32
C THR A 12 -26.12 -8.24 -15.40
N ILE A 13 -26.35 -8.80 -14.21
CA ILE A 13 -27.44 -8.39 -13.31
C ILE A 13 -27.20 -7.05 -12.62
N TRP A 14 -25.94 -6.62 -12.49
CA TRP A 14 -25.55 -5.33 -11.90
C TRP A 14 -25.19 -4.27 -12.95
N LYS A 15 -25.56 -4.53 -14.21
CA LYS A 15 -25.29 -3.56 -15.28
C LYS A 15 -25.94 -2.21 -14.98
N GLY A 16 -25.14 -1.15 -14.93
CA GLY A 16 -25.58 0.21 -14.63
C GLY A 16 -25.91 0.49 -13.16
N VAL A 17 -25.77 -0.48 -12.26
CA VAL A 17 -25.94 -0.23 -10.82
C VAL A 17 -24.79 0.62 -10.32
N PRO A 18 -25.06 1.79 -9.66
CA PRO A 18 -24.02 2.60 -9.05
C PRO A 18 -23.23 1.78 -8.02
N THR A 19 -21.93 1.71 -8.21
CA THR A 19 -21.05 0.89 -7.37
C THR A 19 -19.87 1.73 -6.89
N ILE A 20 -19.49 1.54 -5.62
CA ILE A 20 -18.34 2.23 -5.02
C ILE A 20 -17.30 1.17 -4.65
N ILE A 21 -16.10 1.30 -5.20
CA ILE A 21 -14.94 0.48 -4.85
C ILE A 21 -14.05 1.27 -3.91
N CYS A 22 -13.96 0.82 -2.67
CA CYS A 22 -13.07 1.40 -1.67
C CYS A 22 -11.67 0.81 -1.81
N HIS A 23 -10.65 1.59 -1.45
CA HIS A 23 -9.24 1.18 -1.52
C HIS A 23 -8.82 0.72 -2.92
N SER A 24 -9.27 1.42 -3.95
CA SER A 24 -8.80 1.14 -5.30
C SER A 24 -7.34 1.58 -5.45
N MET A 25 -6.58 0.76 -6.16
CA MET A 25 -5.25 1.14 -6.62
C MET A 25 -5.36 1.88 -7.96
N PRO A 26 -4.42 2.78 -8.29
CA PRO A 26 -4.40 3.47 -9.58
C PRO A 26 -4.23 2.51 -10.76
N HIS A 27 -3.67 1.33 -10.52
CA HIS A 27 -3.45 0.31 -11.54
C HIS A 27 -3.90 -1.07 -11.05
N THR A 28 -4.23 -1.94 -12.00
CA THR A 28 -4.61 -3.34 -11.78
C THR A 28 -3.94 -4.24 -12.82
N SER A 29 -4.03 -5.56 -12.62
CA SER A 29 -3.53 -6.53 -13.59
C SER A 29 -4.61 -6.92 -14.60
N ALA A 30 -4.24 -7.10 -15.86
CA ALA A 30 -5.11 -7.71 -16.87
C ALA A 30 -5.29 -9.21 -16.61
N ASP A 31 -4.31 -9.88 -16.00
CA ASP A 31 -4.32 -11.31 -15.70
C ASP A 31 -4.55 -11.57 -14.22
N ILE A 32 -5.77 -11.90 -13.87
CA ILE A 32 -6.17 -12.19 -12.49
C ILE A 32 -5.50 -13.46 -11.94
N ASN A 33 -5.24 -14.46 -12.78
CA ASN A 33 -4.66 -15.73 -12.33
C ASN A 33 -3.22 -15.52 -11.91
N LYS A 34 -2.43 -14.78 -12.69
CA LYS A 34 -1.08 -14.38 -12.30
C LYS A 34 -1.09 -13.60 -10.99
N TYR A 35 -2.03 -12.66 -10.83
CA TYR A 35 -2.19 -11.92 -9.60
C TYR A 35 -2.39 -12.83 -8.38
N TYR A 36 -3.30 -13.82 -8.49
CA TYR A 36 -3.59 -14.75 -7.38
C TYR A 36 -2.48 -15.75 -7.11
N ASN A 37 -1.74 -16.13 -8.14
CA ASN A 37 -0.62 -17.07 -8.01
C ASN A 37 0.67 -16.39 -7.53
N GLY A 38 0.67 -15.06 -7.34
CA GLY A 38 1.88 -14.30 -7.01
C GLY A 38 2.94 -14.32 -8.13
N GLU A 39 2.51 -14.54 -9.37
CA GLU A 39 3.39 -14.56 -10.53
C GLU A 39 3.76 -13.13 -10.96
N TYR A 40 4.93 -12.98 -11.58
CA TYR A 40 5.34 -11.70 -12.17
C TYR A 40 4.33 -11.23 -13.22
N ILE A 41 3.93 -9.97 -13.11
CA ILE A 41 3.00 -9.31 -14.05
C ILE A 41 3.80 -8.34 -14.91
N PRO A 42 3.95 -8.60 -16.21
CA PRO A 42 4.62 -7.69 -17.14
C PRO A 42 3.93 -6.32 -17.22
N GLU A 43 4.69 -5.28 -17.56
CA GLU A 43 4.16 -3.90 -17.62
C GLU A 43 3.01 -3.74 -18.62
N ASP A 44 3.06 -4.44 -19.75
CA ASP A 44 1.99 -4.45 -20.77
C ASP A 44 0.69 -5.11 -20.29
N GLN A 45 0.71 -5.82 -19.17
CA GLN A 45 -0.46 -6.41 -18.51
C GLN A 45 -0.95 -5.58 -17.31
N ILE A 46 -0.36 -4.42 -17.06
CA ILE A 46 -0.80 -3.48 -16.03
C ILE A 46 -1.74 -2.47 -16.68
N ILE A 47 -2.96 -2.37 -16.15
CA ILE A 47 -4.01 -1.51 -16.69
C ILE A 47 -4.33 -0.41 -15.67
N ALA A 48 -4.54 0.82 -16.14
CA ALA A 48 -5.05 1.89 -15.29
C ALA A 48 -6.47 1.56 -14.79
N THR A 49 -6.71 1.69 -13.49
CA THR A 49 -8.02 1.38 -12.90
C THR A 49 -9.17 2.20 -13.51
N PRO A 50 -9.03 3.51 -13.78
CA PRO A 50 -10.08 4.26 -14.46
C PRO A 50 -10.42 3.70 -15.85
N GLU A 51 -9.42 3.34 -16.65
CA GLU A 51 -9.61 2.74 -17.97
C GLU A 51 -10.38 1.43 -17.91
N MET A 52 -10.05 0.56 -16.94
CA MET A 52 -10.76 -0.68 -16.70
C MET A 52 -12.22 -0.46 -16.33
N LEU A 53 -12.54 0.62 -15.59
CA LEU A 53 -13.87 0.91 -15.05
C LEU A 53 -14.72 1.80 -15.97
N GLU A 54 -14.17 2.38 -17.04
CA GLU A 54 -14.80 3.39 -17.90
C GLU A 54 -16.21 3.00 -18.39
N ARG A 55 -16.41 1.72 -18.71
CA ARG A 55 -17.71 1.22 -19.22
C ARG A 55 -18.72 0.82 -18.14
N TYR A 56 -18.34 0.96 -16.86
CA TYR A 56 -19.18 0.58 -15.72
C TYR A 56 -19.57 1.81 -14.92
N ASN A 57 -20.72 1.78 -14.26
CA ASN A 57 -21.13 2.83 -13.33
C ASN A 57 -20.44 2.64 -11.97
N VAL A 58 -19.11 2.76 -11.96
CA VAL A 58 -18.28 2.47 -10.79
C VAL A 58 -17.47 3.70 -10.40
N THR A 59 -17.63 4.11 -9.14
CA THR A 59 -16.74 5.09 -8.51
C THR A 59 -15.62 4.37 -7.77
N ALA A 60 -14.37 4.72 -8.11
CA ALA A 60 -13.19 4.18 -7.47
C ALA A 60 -12.62 5.19 -6.47
N ILE A 61 -12.54 4.81 -5.19
CA ILE A 61 -11.90 5.61 -4.14
C ILE A 61 -10.45 5.17 -4.02
N ASN A 62 -9.55 6.05 -4.47
CA ASN A 62 -8.11 5.83 -4.50
C ASN A 62 -7.46 6.42 -3.24
N ILE A 63 -6.60 5.63 -2.59
CA ILE A 63 -5.79 6.06 -1.45
C ILE A 63 -4.35 6.21 -1.93
N PRO A 64 -3.84 7.43 -2.08
CA PRO A 64 -2.47 7.64 -2.53
C PRO A 64 -1.46 7.13 -1.50
N VAL A 65 -0.38 6.55 -1.99
CA VAL A 65 0.77 6.15 -1.17
C VAL A 65 1.79 7.29 -1.20
N CYS A 66 2.03 7.93 -0.05
CA CYS A 66 2.82 9.15 0.10
C CYS A 66 4.27 8.82 0.49
N ILE A 67 5.01 8.21 -0.43
CA ILE A 67 6.40 7.77 -0.19
C ILE A 67 7.34 8.96 -0.06
N LYS A 68 7.22 9.94 -0.98
CA LYS A 68 8.07 11.14 -0.99
C LYS A 68 7.97 11.89 0.34
N GLU A 69 6.77 12.20 0.74
CA GLU A 69 6.47 12.97 1.96
C GLU A 69 6.91 12.20 3.23
N THR A 70 6.80 10.87 3.21
CA THR A 70 7.31 10.03 4.30
C THR A 70 8.84 10.08 4.37
N ILE A 71 9.55 10.04 3.24
CA ILE A 71 11.03 10.17 3.22
C ILE A 71 11.44 11.59 3.66
N GLU A 72 10.74 12.62 3.24
CA GLU A 72 10.97 14.00 3.68
C GLU A 72 10.84 14.11 5.21
N LEU A 73 9.77 13.56 5.78
CA LEU A 73 9.57 13.49 7.23
C LEU A 73 10.71 12.72 7.93
N MET A 74 11.16 11.62 7.36
CA MET A 74 12.29 10.85 7.90
C MET A 74 13.58 11.67 7.90
N LYS A 75 13.85 12.46 6.85
CA LYS A 75 15.02 13.38 6.79
C LYS A 75 14.91 14.51 7.81
N GLU A 76 13.72 15.01 8.11
CA GLU A 76 13.51 16.01 9.17
C GLU A 76 13.86 15.46 10.55
N ILE A 77 13.48 14.20 10.83
CA ILE A 77 13.73 13.54 12.12
C ILE A 77 15.17 13.05 12.23
N THR A 78 15.76 12.64 11.11
CA THR A 78 17.12 12.08 11.02
C THR A 78 17.89 12.80 9.91
N PRO A 79 18.39 14.03 10.15
CA PRO A 79 19.08 14.82 9.12
C PRO A 79 20.34 14.16 8.55
N GLU A 80 20.99 13.28 9.33
CA GLU A 80 22.16 12.49 8.93
C GLU A 80 21.81 11.25 8.10
N MET A 81 20.54 11.03 7.74
CA MET A 81 20.11 9.85 6.98
C MET A 81 20.77 9.80 5.60
N LYS A 82 21.39 8.67 5.31
CA LYS A 82 22.06 8.38 4.01
C LYS A 82 21.42 7.22 3.26
N LYS A 83 20.60 6.43 3.95
CA LYS A 83 20.01 5.22 3.39
C LYS A 83 18.56 5.08 3.81
N VAL A 84 17.73 4.60 2.89
CA VAL A 84 16.35 4.18 3.16
C VAL A 84 16.20 2.70 2.81
N VAL A 85 15.64 1.93 3.73
CA VAL A 85 15.27 0.53 3.52
C VAL A 85 13.76 0.44 3.47
N LEU A 86 13.22 -0.10 2.38
CA LEU A 86 11.79 -0.38 2.22
C LEU A 86 11.54 -1.88 2.33
N LEU A 87 10.75 -2.25 3.35
CA LEU A 87 10.36 -3.64 3.63
C LEU A 87 9.05 -3.95 2.93
N SER A 88 9.01 -4.97 2.09
CA SER A 88 7.80 -5.38 1.39
C SER A 88 7.77 -6.87 1.08
N ASP A 89 6.58 -7.39 0.80
CA ASP A 89 6.41 -8.69 0.17
C ASP A 89 6.33 -8.56 -1.36
N ASP A 90 6.15 -9.69 -2.06
CA ASP A 90 6.11 -9.76 -3.52
C ASP A 90 4.70 -9.66 -4.11
N ARG A 91 3.68 -9.36 -3.29
CA ARG A 91 2.33 -9.13 -3.82
C ARG A 91 2.32 -7.99 -4.85
N PHE A 92 1.45 -8.10 -5.82
CA PHE A 92 1.33 -7.13 -6.91
C PHE A 92 1.25 -5.67 -6.43
N ILE A 93 0.46 -5.41 -5.38
CA ILE A 93 0.36 -4.07 -4.78
C ILE A 93 1.73 -3.56 -4.28
N CYS A 94 2.51 -4.43 -3.65
CA CYS A 94 3.84 -4.08 -3.15
C CYS A 94 4.84 -3.86 -4.29
N SER A 95 4.71 -4.57 -5.41
CA SER A 95 5.53 -4.33 -6.60
C SER A 95 5.27 -2.95 -7.20
N LEU A 96 4.01 -2.51 -7.27
CA LEU A 96 3.66 -1.16 -7.72
C LEU A 96 4.21 -0.07 -6.77
N ILE A 97 4.16 -0.33 -5.46
CA ILE A 97 4.73 0.60 -4.46
C ILE A 97 6.24 0.68 -4.59
N ARG A 98 6.94 -0.46 -4.78
CA ARG A 98 8.40 -0.45 -5.02
C ARG A 98 8.76 0.33 -6.27
N LYS A 99 8.08 0.07 -7.40
CA LYS A 99 8.33 0.84 -8.64
C LYS A 99 8.14 2.33 -8.42
N LYS A 100 7.06 2.73 -7.76
CA LYS A 100 6.83 4.13 -7.40
C LYS A 100 7.94 4.69 -6.49
N ALA A 101 8.45 3.88 -5.54
CA ALA A 101 9.55 4.29 -4.67
C ALA A 101 10.85 4.47 -5.44
N GLU A 102 11.15 3.60 -6.41
CA GLU A 102 12.30 3.76 -7.32
C GLU A 102 12.22 5.05 -8.12
N ASP A 103 11.07 5.34 -8.74
CA ASP A 103 10.85 6.57 -9.52
C ASP A 103 11.02 7.83 -8.63
N ILE A 104 10.46 7.82 -7.42
CA ILE A 104 10.59 8.92 -6.45
C ILE A 104 12.04 9.08 -6.00
N HIS A 105 12.74 7.98 -5.71
CA HIS A 105 14.15 8.00 -5.34
C HIS A 105 15.00 8.63 -6.44
N GLN A 106 14.85 8.17 -7.68
CA GLN A 106 15.61 8.72 -8.82
C GLN A 106 15.34 10.21 -9.03
N GLN A 107 14.11 10.65 -8.84
CA GLN A 107 13.71 12.03 -9.11
C GLN A 107 14.06 13.01 -7.99
N TYR A 108 13.96 12.59 -6.72
CA TYR A 108 14.00 13.52 -5.57
C TYR A 108 15.07 13.20 -4.53
N PHE A 109 15.59 11.97 -4.49
CA PHE A 109 16.47 11.50 -3.43
C PHE A 109 17.66 10.69 -3.94
N SER A 110 18.19 11.06 -5.09
CA SER A 110 19.34 10.37 -5.70
C SER A 110 20.63 10.47 -4.86
N ASP A 111 20.64 11.31 -3.83
CA ASP A 111 21.70 11.43 -2.83
C ASP A 111 21.61 10.41 -1.71
N LEU A 112 20.50 9.68 -1.61
CA LEU A 112 20.30 8.60 -0.64
C LEU A 112 20.52 7.24 -1.28
N ASP A 113 21.02 6.28 -0.52
CA ASP A 113 20.93 4.87 -0.91
C ASP A 113 19.50 4.37 -0.68
N MET A 114 18.92 3.64 -1.65
CA MET A 114 17.63 2.96 -1.46
C MET A 114 17.79 1.46 -1.62
N GLU A 115 17.40 0.72 -0.59
CA GLU A 115 17.42 -0.73 -0.59
C GLU A 115 16.01 -1.30 -0.42
N PHE A 116 15.67 -2.29 -1.24
CA PHE A 116 14.42 -3.05 -1.13
C PHE A 116 14.69 -4.41 -0.53
N ILE A 117 14.15 -4.66 0.67
CA ILE A 117 14.17 -5.99 1.28
C ILE A 117 12.81 -6.62 1.05
N THR A 118 12.79 -7.69 0.27
CA THR A 118 11.55 -8.27 -0.25
C THR A 118 11.46 -9.76 0.09
N TYR A 119 10.32 -10.16 0.64
CA TYR A 119 9.95 -11.58 0.72
C TYR A 119 9.46 -12.05 -0.67
N PRO A 120 9.78 -13.27 -1.15
CA PRO A 120 10.54 -14.34 -0.48
C PRO A 120 12.07 -14.30 -0.73
N GLN A 121 12.60 -13.31 -1.46
CA GLN A 121 14.04 -13.20 -1.75
C GLN A 121 14.86 -13.12 -0.45
N THR A 122 14.29 -12.48 0.57
CA THR A 122 14.83 -12.44 1.92
C THR A 122 13.82 -13.09 2.87
N ASN A 123 14.21 -14.11 3.62
CA ASN A 123 13.34 -14.70 4.63
C ASN A 123 13.19 -13.78 5.87
N THR A 124 12.19 -14.06 6.69
CA THR A 124 11.84 -13.21 7.84
C THR A 124 12.97 -13.06 8.85
N GLU A 125 13.68 -14.15 9.20
CA GLU A 125 14.78 -14.07 10.16
C GLU A 125 15.92 -13.21 9.63
N THR A 126 16.26 -13.35 8.36
CA THR A 126 17.30 -12.53 7.70
C THR A 126 16.88 -11.07 7.64
N MET A 127 15.63 -10.77 7.29
CA MET A 127 15.09 -9.41 7.29
C MET A 127 15.20 -8.79 8.68
N LEU A 128 14.74 -9.48 9.73
CA LEU A 128 14.80 -8.99 11.12
C LEU A 128 16.26 -8.74 11.55
N ARG A 129 17.19 -9.61 11.18
CA ARG A 129 18.61 -9.40 11.45
C ARG A 129 19.14 -8.14 10.74
N ILE A 130 18.89 -8.00 9.45
CA ILE A 130 19.34 -6.83 8.67
C ILE A 130 18.85 -5.52 9.30
N ILE A 131 17.54 -5.41 9.59
CA ILE A 131 16.98 -4.17 10.16
C ILE A 131 17.46 -3.91 11.58
N SER A 132 17.78 -4.93 12.36
CA SER A 132 18.34 -4.76 13.70
C SER A 132 19.79 -4.22 13.68
N GLU A 133 20.55 -4.58 12.64
CA GLU A 133 21.94 -4.17 12.42
C GLU A 133 22.08 -2.81 11.70
N CYS A 134 20.99 -2.26 11.16
CA CYS A 134 21.00 -0.97 10.48
C CYS A 134 21.54 0.15 11.35
N GLY A 135 22.47 0.96 10.85
CA GLY A 135 23.05 2.13 11.52
C GLY A 135 22.07 3.29 11.72
N LYS A 136 22.47 4.30 12.50
CA LYS A 136 21.64 5.50 12.77
C LYS A 136 21.28 6.28 11.50
N GLU A 137 22.13 6.22 10.49
CA GLU A 137 21.96 6.90 9.20
C GLU A 137 20.97 6.16 8.24
N THR A 138 20.31 5.10 8.71
CA THR A 138 19.35 4.31 7.90
C THR A 138 17.93 4.54 8.39
N GLY A 139 17.07 5.04 7.52
CA GLY A 139 15.62 5.08 7.72
C GLY A 139 14.96 3.76 7.27
N ILE A 140 13.89 3.34 7.95
CA ILE A 140 13.18 2.11 7.64
C ILE A 140 11.72 2.45 7.36
N ILE A 141 11.23 2.03 6.18
CA ILE A 141 9.82 2.11 5.80
C ILE A 141 9.26 0.68 5.75
N TYR A 142 8.22 0.42 6.53
CA TYR A 142 7.45 -0.81 6.46
C TYR A 142 6.25 -0.62 5.53
N CYS A 143 6.24 -1.33 4.42
CA CYS A 143 5.11 -1.35 3.50
C CYS A 143 4.19 -2.54 3.82
N SER A 144 4.72 -3.75 3.85
CA SER A 144 4.03 -4.99 4.19
C SER A 144 5.01 -6.14 4.26
N TRP A 145 4.71 -7.15 5.07
CA TRP A 145 5.47 -8.39 5.14
C TRP A 145 4.53 -9.56 5.40
N VAL A 146 3.69 -9.86 4.43
CA VAL A 146 2.77 -10.98 4.50
C VAL A 146 3.41 -12.17 3.80
N ASN A 147 3.70 -13.20 4.58
CA ASN A 147 4.05 -14.48 4.00
C ASN A 147 2.77 -15.09 3.41
N VAL A 148 2.56 -14.88 2.13
CA VAL A 148 1.56 -15.66 1.38
C VAL A 148 2.14 -17.05 1.30
N ALA A 149 1.62 -17.95 2.14
CA ALA A 149 2.07 -19.33 2.25
C ALA A 149 2.39 -19.91 0.87
N SER A 150 3.69 -20.00 0.55
CA SER A 150 4.13 -20.92 -0.48
C SER A 150 3.62 -22.29 -0.06
N GLN A 151 3.28 -23.15 -0.98
CA GLN A 151 2.73 -24.51 -0.73
C GLN A 151 3.62 -25.40 0.18
N ASN A 152 4.72 -24.88 0.69
CA ASN A 152 5.59 -25.49 1.66
C ASN A 152 5.11 -25.15 3.08
N LEU A 153 4.34 -26.07 3.66
CA LEU A 153 3.83 -26.07 5.04
C LEU A 153 4.89 -25.88 6.15
N SER A 154 6.18 -25.74 5.81
CA SER A 154 7.28 -25.57 6.76
C SER A 154 7.59 -24.10 7.11
N GLU A 155 7.14 -23.14 6.32
CA GLU A 155 7.34 -21.72 6.64
C GLU A 155 6.23 -21.21 7.56
N LYS A 156 6.62 -20.68 8.70
CA LYS A 156 5.69 -20.11 9.66
C LYS A 156 4.97 -18.91 9.04
N TYR A 157 3.66 -18.97 8.98
CA TYR A 157 2.83 -17.81 8.66
C TYR A 157 2.92 -16.80 9.80
N TYR A 158 3.38 -15.60 9.48
CA TYR A 158 3.38 -14.48 10.41
C TYR A 158 2.27 -13.50 10.01
N PRO A 159 1.15 -13.44 10.75
CA PRO A 159 0.19 -12.37 10.56
C PRO A 159 0.85 -11.01 10.84
N ASP A 160 0.40 -9.96 10.16
CA ASP A 160 0.97 -8.60 10.26
C ASP A 160 1.18 -8.14 11.71
N GLU A 161 0.23 -8.39 12.60
CA GLU A 161 0.31 -8.06 14.03
C GLU A 161 1.53 -8.69 14.74
N ARG A 162 1.86 -9.94 14.40
CA ARG A 162 3.07 -10.60 14.93
C ARG A 162 4.33 -10.01 14.36
N MET A 163 4.32 -9.70 13.06
CA MET A 163 5.46 -9.07 12.42
C MET A 163 5.78 -7.72 13.04
N HIS A 164 4.74 -6.92 13.31
CA HIS A 164 4.89 -5.66 14.01
C HIS A 164 5.51 -5.84 15.41
N SER A 165 5.05 -6.84 16.16
CA SER A 165 5.61 -7.15 17.48
C SER A 165 7.08 -7.57 17.42
N TYR A 166 7.48 -8.34 16.41
CA TYR A 166 8.88 -8.73 16.23
C TYR A 166 9.76 -7.54 15.84
N ILE A 167 9.33 -6.75 14.87
CA ILE A 167 10.08 -5.56 14.44
C ILE A 167 10.31 -4.63 15.63
N SER A 168 9.27 -4.35 16.40
CA SER A 168 9.35 -3.45 17.55
C SER A 168 10.20 -3.99 18.70
N GLY A 169 10.20 -5.29 18.91
CA GLY A 169 11.05 -5.91 19.95
C GLY A 169 12.53 -5.88 19.62
N ILE A 170 12.88 -5.81 18.33
CA ILE A 170 14.26 -5.92 17.83
C ILE A 170 14.81 -4.57 17.40
N VAL A 171 14.02 -3.75 16.70
CA VAL A 171 14.46 -2.48 16.12
C VAL A 171 14.35 -1.37 17.16
N LYS A 172 15.49 -0.75 17.52
CA LYS A 172 15.57 0.33 18.52
C LYS A 172 15.59 1.73 17.87
N LYS A 173 15.01 1.86 16.71
CA LYS A 173 14.95 3.12 15.95
C LYS A 173 13.58 3.31 15.34
N PRO A 174 13.24 4.54 14.89
CA PRO A 174 11.99 4.81 14.23
C PRO A 174 11.80 3.93 12.98
N VAL A 175 10.65 3.25 12.89
CA VAL A 175 10.17 2.59 11.67
C VAL A 175 8.95 3.36 11.19
N PHE A 176 8.91 3.70 9.92
CA PHE A 176 7.84 4.50 9.33
C PHE A 176 6.87 3.62 8.54
N SER A 177 5.64 4.06 8.43
CA SER A 177 4.58 3.37 7.69
C SER A 177 4.05 4.24 6.56
N LEU A 178 3.49 3.59 5.53
CA LEU A 178 2.80 4.25 4.41
C LEU A 178 1.27 4.28 4.59
N SER A 179 0.76 3.78 5.72
CA SER A 179 -0.67 3.77 6.05
C SER A 179 -0.90 3.75 7.55
N ASP A 180 -2.12 4.10 7.98
CA ASP A 180 -2.53 4.09 9.39
C ASP A 180 -2.90 2.70 9.92
N GLN A 181 -2.98 1.68 9.07
CA GLN A 181 -3.34 0.32 9.48
C GLN A 181 -2.42 -0.23 10.57
N PHE A 182 -1.16 0.24 10.58
CA PHE A 182 -0.14 -0.22 11.50
C PHE A 182 -0.02 0.65 12.76
N THR A 183 -0.46 1.89 12.72
CA THR A 183 -0.36 2.83 13.84
C THR A 183 -1.41 2.59 14.91
N ARG A 184 -2.53 1.96 14.57
CA ARG A 184 -3.63 1.68 15.51
C ARG A 184 -3.36 0.50 16.46
N VAL A 185 -2.52 -0.43 16.04
CA VAL A 185 -2.36 -1.71 16.77
C VAL A 185 -1.24 -1.64 17.80
N HIS A 186 -0.16 -0.90 17.54
CA HIS A 186 0.97 -0.79 18.47
C HIS A 186 1.69 0.55 18.28
N ALA A 187 2.09 1.17 19.40
CA ALA A 187 2.90 2.40 19.48
C ALA A 187 4.33 2.25 18.90
N LEU A 188 4.54 1.46 17.86
CA LEU A 188 5.83 0.96 17.41
C LEU A 188 6.34 1.60 16.14
N PHE A 189 5.43 2.16 15.35
CA PHE A 189 5.81 2.92 14.19
C PHE A 189 5.93 4.38 14.57
N ALA A 190 7.04 4.99 14.21
CA ALA A 190 7.30 6.39 14.48
C ALA A 190 6.27 7.32 13.83
N GLY A 191 5.63 6.84 12.78
CA GLY A 191 4.64 7.58 12.03
C GLY A 191 4.78 7.38 10.52
N GLY A 192 4.41 8.42 9.77
CA GLY A 192 4.45 8.47 8.31
C GLY A 192 3.61 9.61 7.78
N HIS A 193 3.54 9.72 6.48
CA HIS A 193 2.65 10.65 5.79
C HIS A 193 1.63 9.86 4.99
N TYR A 194 0.35 9.92 5.37
CA TYR A 194 -0.72 9.12 4.76
C TYR A 194 -2.10 9.71 5.01
N ILE A 195 -3.11 9.15 4.36
CA ILE A 195 -4.52 9.50 4.61
C ILE A 195 -5.02 8.66 5.77
N GLY A 196 -5.56 9.32 6.80
CA GLY A 196 -6.15 8.65 7.96
C GLY A 196 -7.44 7.91 7.60
N SER A 197 -7.75 6.82 8.30
CA SER A 197 -8.94 6.01 8.05
C SER A 197 -10.23 6.80 8.19
N SER A 198 -10.30 7.79 9.10
CA SER A 198 -11.47 8.66 9.26
C SER A 198 -11.78 9.48 8.00
N ASP A 199 -10.75 9.92 7.28
CA ASP A 199 -10.92 10.67 6.03
C ASP A 199 -11.40 9.74 4.91
N VAL A 200 -10.85 8.52 4.87
CA VAL A 200 -11.32 7.47 3.95
C VAL A 200 -12.79 7.15 4.21
N GLU A 201 -13.16 6.89 5.47
CA GLU A 201 -14.55 6.61 5.86
C GLU A 201 -15.49 7.76 5.49
N SER A 202 -15.09 8.99 5.76
CA SER A 202 -15.86 10.18 5.42
C SER A 202 -16.09 10.33 3.92
N THR A 203 -15.05 10.04 3.12
CA THR A 203 -15.14 10.04 1.65
C THR A 203 -16.10 8.97 1.16
N VAL A 204 -15.98 7.74 1.67
CA VAL A 204 -16.88 6.62 1.32
C VAL A 204 -18.33 6.98 1.64
N ILE A 205 -18.61 7.49 2.85
CA ILE A 205 -19.96 7.89 3.25
C ILE A 205 -20.50 9.00 2.35
N GLY A 206 -19.65 9.98 2.00
CA GLY A 206 -20.02 11.08 1.09
C GLY A 206 -20.44 10.56 -0.28
N GLU A 207 -19.68 9.65 -0.87
CA GLU A 207 -19.99 9.03 -2.16
C GLU A 207 -21.24 8.15 -2.11
N ILE A 208 -21.44 7.37 -1.05
CA ILE A 208 -22.67 6.59 -0.84
C ILE A 208 -23.89 7.53 -0.78
N ARG A 209 -23.82 8.61 0.00
CA ARG A 209 -24.91 9.58 0.10
C ARG A 209 -25.22 10.23 -1.25
N SER A 210 -24.19 10.52 -2.05
CA SER A 210 -24.35 11.08 -3.40
C SER A 210 -25.01 10.10 -4.34
N ALA A 211 -24.58 8.82 -4.31
CA ALA A 211 -25.17 7.77 -5.14
C ALA A 211 -26.63 7.44 -4.79
N LEU A 212 -27.02 7.65 -3.54
CA LEU A 212 -28.41 7.41 -3.07
C LEU A 212 -29.36 8.55 -3.33
N LYS A 213 -28.90 9.71 -3.82
CA LYS A 213 -29.79 10.78 -4.24
C LYS A 213 -30.63 10.33 -5.44
N LYS A 214 -31.95 10.50 -5.32
CA LYS A 214 -32.91 10.05 -6.35
C LYS A 214 -33.01 10.98 -7.58
N ASP A 215 -32.11 11.95 -7.71
CA ASP A 215 -32.12 12.93 -8.80
C ASP A 215 -31.46 12.41 -10.10
N GLY A 216 -30.92 11.19 -10.08
CA GLY A 216 -30.28 10.57 -11.25
C GLY A 216 -28.97 11.23 -11.70
N THR A 217 -28.38 12.10 -10.88
CA THR A 217 -27.20 12.91 -11.26
C THR A 217 -25.87 12.26 -10.87
N TYR A 218 -25.89 11.08 -10.25
CA TYR A 218 -24.65 10.41 -9.83
C TYR A 218 -23.88 9.86 -11.04
N GLU A 219 -22.70 10.38 -11.25
CA GLU A 219 -21.78 9.92 -12.28
C GLU A 219 -20.59 9.15 -11.68
N ALA A 220 -20.20 8.08 -12.34
CA ALA A 220 -19.00 7.31 -11.99
C ALA A 220 -17.74 8.15 -12.15
N LYS A 221 -16.81 8.04 -11.18
CA LYS A 221 -15.59 8.84 -11.15
C LYS A 221 -14.49 8.17 -10.34
N THR A 222 -13.28 8.69 -10.46
CA THR A 222 -12.19 8.38 -9.51
C THR A 222 -12.09 9.49 -8.49
N VAL A 223 -12.08 9.14 -7.22
CA VAL A 223 -12.02 10.06 -6.08
C VAL A 223 -10.80 9.74 -5.23
N VAL A 224 -10.07 10.78 -4.81
CA VAL A 224 -9.00 10.63 -3.81
C VAL A 224 -9.62 10.70 -2.42
N ALA A 225 -9.25 9.78 -1.54
CA ALA A 225 -9.82 9.63 -0.21
C ALA A 225 -9.23 10.64 0.79
N GLY A 226 -9.61 11.90 0.68
CA GLY A 226 -9.17 12.95 1.61
C GLY A 226 -7.79 13.53 1.30
N THR A 227 -7.20 14.19 2.30
CA THR A 227 -5.88 14.84 2.18
C THR A 227 -4.88 14.10 3.07
N PRO A 228 -3.69 13.75 2.55
CA PRO A 228 -2.63 13.16 3.36
C PRO A 228 -2.17 14.12 4.47
N ASN A 229 -1.87 13.57 5.63
CA ASN A 229 -1.36 14.29 6.78
C ASN A 229 -0.15 13.56 7.37
N THR A 230 0.68 14.31 8.10
CA THR A 230 1.77 13.74 8.88
C THR A 230 1.25 13.21 10.21
N TYR A 231 1.60 11.99 10.51
CA TYR A 231 1.30 11.33 11.78
C TYR A 231 2.62 10.93 12.46
N LEU A 232 2.78 11.31 13.72
CA LEU A 232 3.93 10.96 14.54
C LEU A 232 3.42 10.32 15.83
N ASN A 233 4.02 9.21 16.20
CA ASN A 233 3.79 8.51 17.46
C ASN A 233 5.04 8.74 18.32
N TYR A 234 4.91 9.54 19.39
CA TYR A 234 5.98 9.81 20.36
C TYR A 234 5.86 8.87 21.55
#